data_20f468f99f2d81f95ccc4e8a6083d7a9
#
_entry.id   20f468f99f2d81f95ccc4e8a6083d7a9
#
_cell.length_a   1.000
_cell.length_b   1.000
_cell.length_c   1.000
_cell.angle_alpha   90.00
_cell.angle_beta   90.00
_cell.angle_gamma   90.00
#
_symmetry.space_group_name_H-M   'P 1'
#
loop_
_entity.id
_entity.type
_entity.pdbx_description
1 polymer ?
#
loop_
_entity_poly.entity_id
_entity_poly.type
_entity_poly.pdbx_seq_one_letter_code
_entity_poly.pdbx_strand_id
1 'polypeptide(L)'
;MRKAIFFDRDGTLNDFKLGEYITKADELVLLKGAARAVKKANAAGYLCIVVTNQGGVIHNKGITYYDVELINERLIELLENEGAKIDGLYFCPHYPEVESCDCRKPKTGMIDMAMRDFDINLQDSYMIGDSDSDILTGKNARIKTIGIGERIKVEANFCTYNVEDAVDYILKGEKNCPKLV
;
A
#
# COMPACT_ATOMS: atom_id res chain seq x y z
N MET A 1 8.18 -9.54 -17.85
CA MET A 1 7.56 -8.51 -16.96
C MET A 1 6.47 -9.16 -16.12
N ARG A 2 6.45 -8.90 -14.84
CA ARG A 2 5.48 -9.43 -13.85
C ARG A 2 4.44 -8.34 -13.53
N LYS A 3 3.20 -8.73 -13.28
CA LYS A 3 2.17 -7.83 -12.77
C LYS A 3 2.33 -7.63 -11.26
N ALA A 4 2.05 -6.44 -10.76
CA ALA A 4 2.18 -6.10 -9.34
C ALA A 4 0.90 -5.48 -8.76
N ILE A 5 0.70 -5.71 -7.47
CA ILE A 5 -0.23 -4.91 -6.66
C ILE A 5 0.61 -4.16 -5.65
N PHE A 6 0.57 -2.83 -5.75
CA PHE A 6 1.15 -1.93 -4.77
C PHE A 6 0.10 -1.65 -3.70
N PHE A 7 0.46 -1.91 -2.46
CA PHE A 7 -0.40 -1.66 -1.30
C PHE A 7 0.14 -0.49 -0.49
N ASP A 8 -0.72 0.42 -0.07
CA ASP A 8 -0.39 1.24 1.08
C ASP A 8 -0.36 0.35 2.34
N ARG A 9 0.30 0.83 3.40
CA ARG A 9 0.44 0.11 4.67
C ARG A 9 -0.69 0.48 5.63
N ASP A 10 -0.69 1.72 6.09
CA ASP A 10 -1.53 2.20 7.19
C ASP A 10 -2.96 2.50 6.72
N GLY A 11 -3.96 1.81 7.26
CA GLY A 11 -5.36 1.90 6.80
C GLY A 11 -5.69 1.00 5.61
N THR A 12 -4.71 0.27 5.07
CA THR A 12 -4.88 -0.68 3.97
C THR A 12 -4.55 -2.11 4.38
N LEU A 13 -3.36 -2.37 4.92
CA LEU A 13 -2.93 -3.68 5.41
C LEU A 13 -3.00 -3.78 6.94
N ASN A 14 -2.72 -2.70 7.65
CA ASN A 14 -2.82 -2.65 9.11
C ASN A 14 -3.74 -1.53 9.58
N ASP A 15 -4.24 -1.69 10.79
CA ASP A 15 -5.07 -0.70 11.47
C ASP A 15 -4.29 0.61 11.69
N PHE A 16 -5.00 1.72 11.60
CA PHE A 16 -4.41 3.04 11.64
C PHE A 16 -5.42 4.06 12.14
N LYS A 17 -5.00 4.93 13.04
CA LYS A 17 -5.78 6.08 13.48
C LYS A 17 -5.27 7.35 12.84
N LEU A 18 -6.16 8.08 12.18
CA LEU A 18 -5.81 9.30 11.48
C LEU A 18 -5.16 10.33 12.43
N GLY A 19 -3.98 10.82 12.05
CA GLY A 19 -3.21 11.77 12.84
C GLY A 19 -2.29 11.15 13.89
N GLU A 20 -2.33 9.84 14.07
CA GLU A 20 -1.41 9.09 14.92
C GLU A 20 -0.35 8.37 14.06
N TYR A 21 0.76 7.97 14.66
CA TYR A 21 1.77 7.13 14.05
C TYR A 21 1.91 5.86 14.86
N ILE A 22 2.09 4.73 14.18
CA ILE A 22 2.58 3.52 14.83
C ILE A 22 4.04 3.78 15.18
N THR A 23 4.37 3.72 16.46
CA THR A 23 5.70 4.06 16.97
C THR A 23 6.53 2.85 17.37
N LYS A 24 5.86 1.70 17.56
CA LYS A 24 6.48 0.42 17.94
C LYS A 24 5.90 -0.74 17.17
N ALA A 25 6.71 -1.76 16.95
CA ALA A 25 6.31 -2.94 16.20
C ALA A 25 5.14 -3.72 16.83
N ASP A 26 5.05 -3.76 18.16
CA ASP A 26 3.98 -4.44 18.90
C ASP A 26 2.61 -3.73 18.81
N GLU A 27 2.59 -2.47 18.40
CA GLU A 27 1.35 -1.71 18.15
C GLU A 27 0.69 -2.07 16.80
N LEU A 28 1.45 -2.72 15.90
CA LEU A 28 0.92 -3.03 14.57
C LEU A 28 -0.06 -4.21 14.60
N VAL A 29 -1.28 -3.95 14.14
CA VAL A 29 -2.36 -4.94 14.04
C VAL A 29 -2.84 -5.00 12.59
N LEU A 30 -2.84 -6.20 11.99
CA LEU A 30 -3.38 -6.38 10.64
C LEU A 30 -4.88 -6.08 10.58
N LEU A 31 -5.29 -5.41 9.52
CA LEU A 31 -6.72 -5.30 9.20
C LEU A 31 -7.28 -6.67 8.82
N LYS A 32 -8.55 -6.87 9.19
CA LYS A 32 -9.27 -8.09 8.84
C LYS A 32 -9.25 -8.32 7.33
N GLY A 33 -8.75 -9.48 6.92
CA GLY A 33 -8.67 -9.86 5.50
C GLY A 33 -7.37 -9.46 4.79
N ALA A 34 -6.49 -8.66 5.41
CA ALA A 34 -5.24 -8.24 4.78
C ALA A 34 -4.36 -9.41 4.34
N ALA A 35 -4.10 -10.36 5.23
CA ALA A 35 -3.30 -11.54 4.90
C ALA A 35 -3.96 -12.40 3.79
N ARG A 36 -5.30 -12.57 3.85
CA ARG A 36 -6.02 -13.32 2.79
C ARG A 36 -5.95 -12.62 1.44
N ALA A 37 -6.06 -11.27 1.43
CA ALA A 37 -5.94 -10.49 0.21
C ALA A 37 -4.56 -10.67 -0.43
N VAL A 38 -3.49 -10.49 0.35
CA VAL A 38 -2.11 -10.67 -0.14
C VAL A 38 -1.89 -12.12 -0.61
N LYS A 39 -2.35 -13.11 0.14
CA LYS A 39 -2.24 -14.53 -0.23
C LYS A 39 -2.95 -14.84 -1.55
N LYS A 40 -4.17 -14.31 -1.77
CA LYS A 40 -4.89 -14.44 -3.04
C LYS A 40 -4.12 -13.81 -4.21
N ALA A 41 -3.56 -12.61 -4.00
CA ALA A 41 -2.74 -11.92 -4.99
C ALA A 41 -1.48 -12.73 -5.34
N ASN A 42 -0.77 -13.27 -4.34
CA ASN A 42 0.38 -14.16 -4.53
C ASN A 42 0.00 -15.39 -5.36
N ALA A 43 -1.09 -16.07 -5.00
CA ALA A 43 -1.58 -17.26 -5.71
C ALA A 43 -1.93 -16.97 -7.17
N ALA A 44 -2.36 -15.74 -7.48
CA ALA A 44 -2.66 -15.27 -8.84
C ALA A 44 -1.42 -14.77 -9.61
N GLY A 45 -0.23 -14.86 -9.01
CA GLY A 45 1.05 -14.52 -9.63
C GLY A 45 1.40 -13.03 -9.63
N TYR A 46 0.72 -12.21 -8.82
CA TYR A 46 1.11 -10.82 -8.60
C TYR A 46 2.31 -10.72 -7.67
N LEU A 47 3.21 -9.78 -7.96
CA LEU A 47 4.11 -9.22 -6.97
C LEU A 47 3.28 -8.40 -5.97
N CYS A 48 3.43 -8.65 -4.68
CA CYS A 48 2.82 -7.86 -3.63
C CYS A 48 3.88 -6.92 -3.05
N ILE A 49 3.71 -5.62 -3.27
CA ILE A 49 4.70 -4.60 -2.92
C ILE A 49 4.04 -3.55 -2.04
N VAL A 50 4.66 -3.23 -0.91
CA VAL A 50 4.19 -2.17 -0.02
C VAL A 50 4.90 -0.86 -0.35
N VAL A 51 4.12 0.25 -0.46
CA VAL A 51 4.62 1.61 -0.64
C VAL A 51 3.96 2.54 0.35
N THR A 52 4.69 3.05 1.33
CA THR A 52 4.11 3.77 2.47
C THR A 52 4.82 5.08 2.82
N ASN A 53 4.03 6.11 3.17
CA ASN A 53 4.53 7.39 3.65
C ASN A 53 4.73 7.35 5.17
N GLN A 54 5.98 7.43 5.64
CA GLN A 54 6.36 7.36 7.06
C GLN A 54 7.05 8.66 7.52
N GLY A 55 6.40 9.80 7.24
CA GLY A 55 6.95 11.13 7.55
C GLY A 55 7.14 11.46 9.04
N GLY A 56 6.68 10.60 9.95
CA GLY A 56 6.88 10.74 11.39
C GLY A 56 8.35 10.79 11.81
N VAL A 57 9.23 10.17 11.03
CA VAL A 57 10.70 10.18 11.25
C VAL A 57 11.25 11.61 11.19
N ILE A 58 11.04 12.28 10.05
CA ILE A 58 11.55 13.65 9.83
C ILE A 58 10.73 14.70 10.60
N HIS A 59 9.44 14.44 10.83
CA HIS A 59 8.58 15.35 11.59
C HIS A 59 8.80 15.28 13.12
N ASN A 60 9.83 14.55 13.56
CA ASN A 60 10.23 14.42 14.97
C ASN A 60 9.07 13.96 15.90
N LYS A 61 8.34 12.95 15.47
CA LYS A 61 7.25 12.33 16.25
C LYS A 61 7.72 11.23 17.20
N GLY A 62 9.02 11.23 17.55
CA GLY A 62 9.62 10.21 18.42
C GLY A 62 9.82 8.86 17.75
N ILE A 63 9.82 8.83 16.40
CA ILE A 63 10.03 7.63 15.58
C ILE A 63 11.36 7.77 14.85
N THR A 64 12.19 6.76 14.89
CA THR A 64 13.45 6.68 14.14
C THR A 64 13.29 5.85 12.86
N TYR A 65 14.27 5.90 11.97
CA TYR A 65 14.35 4.99 10.82
C TYR A 65 14.29 3.53 11.25
N TYR A 66 15.03 3.20 12.32
CA TYR A 66 15.08 1.85 12.86
C TYR A 66 13.71 1.37 13.36
N ASP A 67 12.94 2.24 14.01
CA ASP A 67 11.58 1.90 14.45
C ASP A 67 10.68 1.59 13.25
N VAL A 68 10.78 2.38 12.16
CA VAL A 68 10.01 2.11 10.94
C VAL A 68 10.41 0.76 10.32
N GLU A 69 11.70 0.42 10.32
CA GLU A 69 12.17 -0.88 9.84
C GLU A 69 11.59 -2.02 10.68
N LEU A 70 11.65 -1.93 12.01
CA LEU A 70 11.06 -2.93 12.92
C LEU A 70 9.55 -3.07 12.73
N ILE A 71 8.82 -1.96 12.52
CA ILE A 71 7.39 -1.98 12.25
C ILE A 71 7.11 -2.69 10.92
N ASN A 72 7.91 -2.43 9.89
CA ASN A 72 7.77 -3.06 8.59
C ASN A 72 8.13 -4.56 8.62
N GLU A 73 9.17 -4.94 9.35
CA GLU A 73 9.50 -6.36 9.61
C GLU A 73 8.34 -7.07 10.31
N ARG A 74 7.72 -6.41 11.30
CA ARG A 74 6.55 -6.95 11.99
C ARG A 74 5.34 -7.14 11.07
N LEU A 75 5.09 -6.21 10.15
CA LEU A 75 4.06 -6.39 9.13
C LEU A 75 4.30 -7.64 8.29
N ILE A 76 5.52 -7.81 7.80
CA ILE A 76 5.93 -8.96 6.99
C ILE A 76 5.75 -10.26 7.78
N GLU A 77 6.27 -10.32 9.00
CA GLU A 77 6.13 -11.47 9.90
C GLU A 77 4.67 -11.89 10.10
N LEU A 78 3.80 -10.92 10.40
CA LEU A 78 2.37 -11.20 10.61
C LEU A 78 1.69 -11.74 9.35
N LEU A 79 2.02 -11.20 8.19
CA LEU A 79 1.51 -11.68 6.91
C LEU A 79 2.03 -13.08 6.57
N GLU A 80 3.33 -13.34 6.78
CA GLU A 80 3.96 -14.64 6.54
C GLU A 80 3.40 -15.75 7.45
N ASN A 81 3.08 -15.43 8.70
CA ASN A 81 2.43 -16.36 9.62
C ASN A 81 1.06 -16.84 9.11
N GLU A 82 0.40 -16.05 8.28
CA GLU A 82 -0.87 -16.40 7.60
C GLU A 82 -0.63 -17.00 6.19
N GLY A 83 0.62 -17.17 5.78
CA GLY A 83 1.01 -17.69 4.47
C GLY A 83 0.87 -16.70 3.33
N ALA A 84 0.94 -15.41 3.62
CA ALA A 84 0.98 -14.32 2.65
C ALA A 84 2.40 -13.78 2.52
N LYS A 85 2.83 -13.41 1.30
CA LYS A 85 4.19 -12.96 1.03
C LYS A 85 4.20 -11.52 0.51
N ILE A 86 5.05 -10.68 1.08
CA ILE A 86 5.44 -9.39 0.51
C ILE A 86 6.75 -9.55 -0.26
N ASP A 87 6.76 -9.16 -1.54
CA ASP A 87 7.93 -9.27 -2.40
C ASP A 87 8.87 -8.07 -2.28
N GLY A 88 8.35 -6.90 -1.92
CA GLY A 88 9.11 -5.67 -1.69
C GLY A 88 8.38 -4.71 -0.79
N LEU A 89 9.13 -3.88 -0.05
CA LEU A 89 8.58 -2.85 0.81
C LEU A 89 9.45 -1.59 0.71
N TYR A 90 8.80 -0.46 0.40
CA TYR A 90 9.43 0.84 0.25
C TYR A 90 8.70 1.86 1.10
N PHE A 91 9.45 2.69 1.81
CA PHE A 91 8.85 3.75 2.60
C PHE A 91 9.51 5.10 2.36
N CYS A 92 8.72 6.16 2.49
CA CYS A 92 9.22 7.53 2.43
C CYS A 92 9.24 8.14 3.85
N PRO A 93 10.40 8.47 4.40
CA PRO A 93 10.52 9.07 5.72
C PRO A 93 10.31 10.59 5.72
N HIS A 94 10.31 11.21 4.54
CA HIS A 94 10.32 12.68 4.40
C HIS A 94 8.97 13.29 4.76
N TYR A 95 9.04 14.48 5.35
CA TYR A 95 7.88 15.31 5.66
C TYR A 95 7.92 16.59 4.80
N PRO A 96 6.87 16.91 4.02
CA PRO A 96 6.94 17.92 2.96
C PRO A 96 7.32 19.32 3.43
N GLU A 97 6.96 19.67 4.67
CA GLU A 97 7.24 20.99 5.25
C GLU A 97 8.70 21.12 5.73
N VAL A 98 9.42 20.01 5.84
CA VAL A 98 10.81 19.96 6.33
C VAL A 98 11.77 19.65 5.19
N GLU A 99 11.42 18.67 4.36
CA GLU A 99 12.31 18.20 3.31
C GLU A 99 11.52 17.74 2.07
N SER A 100 11.93 18.21 0.89
CA SER A 100 11.38 17.74 -0.38
C SER A 100 12.06 16.45 -0.83
N CYS A 101 11.29 15.54 -1.46
CA CYS A 101 11.81 14.30 -2.02
C CYS A 101 10.97 13.89 -3.23
N ASP A 102 11.40 12.86 -3.97
CA ASP A 102 10.65 12.26 -5.07
C ASP A 102 9.93 10.95 -4.68
N CYS A 103 10.20 10.41 -3.48
CA CYS A 103 9.61 9.15 -3.01
C CYS A 103 8.22 9.30 -2.40
N ARG A 104 7.90 10.44 -1.76
CA ARG A 104 6.64 10.61 -1.03
C ARG A 104 5.43 10.62 -1.97
N LYS A 105 4.47 9.74 -1.71
CA LYS A 105 3.15 9.77 -2.36
C LYS A 105 2.51 11.17 -2.20
N PRO A 106 1.98 11.80 -3.27
CA PRO A 106 1.57 11.20 -4.56
C PRO A 106 2.66 11.10 -5.63
N LYS A 107 3.94 11.32 -5.35
CA LYS A 107 5.03 11.10 -6.30
C LYS A 107 5.29 9.59 -6.47
N THR A 108 5.94 9.20 -7.57
CA THR A 108 6.09 7.81 -8.00
C THR A 108 7.38 7.14 -7.51
N GLY A 109 8.27 7.86 -6.83
CA GLY A 109 9.62 7.40 -6.56
C GLY A 109 9.73 6.04 -5.87
N MET A 110 8.77 5.65 -4.99
CA MET A 110 8.76 4.30 -4.42
C MET A 110 8.36 3.23 -5.45
N ILE A 111 7.46 3.54 -6.38
CA ILE A 111 7.13 2.65 -7.51
C ILE A 111 8.34 2.55 -8.45
N ASP A 112 9.03 3.66 -8.71
CA ASP A 112 10.23 3.68 -9.55
C ASP A 112 11.38 2.85 -8.93
N MET A 113 11.50 2.84 -7.59
CA MET A 113 12.42 1.95 -6.86
C MET A 113 12.04 0.48 -7.08
N ALA A 114 10.78 0.13 -6.90
CA ALA A 114 10.30 -1.22 -7.14
C ALA A 114 10.53 -1.69 -8.59
N MET A 115 10.38 -0.80 -9.56
CA MET A 115 10.65 -1.11 -10.97
C MET A 115 12.14 -1.36 -11.28
N ARG A 116 13.06 -0.84 -10.46
CA ARG A 116 14.50 -1.16 -10.60
C ARG A 116 14.83 -2.54 -10.03
N ASP A 117 14.12 -2.93 -8.97
CA ASP A 117 14.35 -4.21 -8.28
C ASP A 117 13.61 -5.37 -8.94
N PHE A 118 12.49 -5.08 -9.61
CA PHE A 118 11.61 -6.05 -10.23
C PHE A 118 11.27 -5.66 -11.67
N ASP A 119 11.18 -6.64 -12.56
CA ASP A 119 10.71 -6.46 -13.94
C ASP A 119 9.17 -6.39 -13.97
N ILE A 120 8.60 -5.18 -13.72
CA ILE A 120 7.16 -4.96 -13.54
C ILE A 120 6.50 -4.44 -14.83
N ASN A 121 5.36 -5.05 -15.20
CA ASN A 121 4.44 -4.50 -16.19
C ASN A 121 3.42 -3.58 -15.50
N LEU A 122 3.61 -2.27 -15.60
CA LEU A 122 2.72 -1.29 -14.97
C LEU A 122 1.29 -1.32 -15.53
N GLN A 123 1.09 -1.67 -16.81
CA GLN A 123 -0.24 -1.67 -17.43
C GLN A 123 -1.18 -2.73 -16.81
N ASP A 124 -0.59 -3.83 -16.30
CA ASP A 124 -1.32 -4.92 -15.64
C ASP A 124 -1.20 -4.84 -14.10
N SER A 125 -0.77 -3.69 -13.59
CA SER A 125 -0.53 -3.46 -12.16
C SER A 125 -1.57 -2.52 -11.54
N TYR A 126 -1.66 -2.56 -10.21
CA TYR A 126 -2.65 -1.82 -9.44
C TYR A 126 -2.00 -1.13 -8.25
N MET A 127 -2.56 0.03 -7.86
CA MET A 127 -2.31 0.68 -6.56
C MET A 127 -3.58 0.58 -5.72
N ILE A 128 -3.46 0.06 -4.51
CA ILE A 128 -4.53 -0.03 -3.51
C ILE A 128 -4.14 0.82 -2.30
N GLY A 129 -5.03 1.71 -1.89
CA GLY A 129 -4.79 2.54 -0.71
C GLY A 129 -6.07 3.21 -0.22
N ASP A 130 -5.98 3.84 0.96
CA ASP A 130 -7.11 4.44 1.66
C ASP A 130 -7.12 5.98 1.64
N SER A 131 -6.18 6.59 0.91
CA SER A 131 -6.01 8.03 0.81
C SER A 131 -5.93 8.53 -0.63
N ASP A 132 -6.25 9.82 -0.82
CA ASP A 132 -6.09 10.50 -2.12
C ASP A 132 -4.65 10.41 -2.64
N SER A 133 -3.65 10.41 -1.74
CA SER A 133 -2.24 10.31 -2.14
C SER A 133 -1.91 8.98 -2.82
N ASP A 134 -2.59 7.89 -2.45
CA ASP A 134 -2.42 6.58 -3.06
C ASP A 134 -2.99 6.55 -4.47
N ILE A 135 -4.22 7.05 -4.61
CA ILE A 135 -4.89 7.13 -5.90
C ILE A 135 -4.12 8.01 -6.87
N LEU A 136 -3.67 9.17 -6.41
CA LEU A 136 -2.85 10.08 -7.23
C LEU A 136 -1.50 9.44 -7.59
N THR A 137 -0.88 8.68 -6.68
CA THR A 137 0.36 7.94 -6.99
C THR A 137 0.13 6.95 -8.13
N GLY A 138 -0.94 6.15 -8.04
CA GLY A 138 -1.29 5.22 -9.11
C GLY A 138 -1.54 5.92 -10.45
N LYS A 139 -2.30 7.03 -10.45
CA LYS A 139 -2.52 7.84 -11.66
C LYS A 139 -1.21 8.39 -12.24
N ASN A 140 -0.34 8.93 -11.39
CA ASN A 140 0.96 9.47 -11.81
C ASN A 140 1.88 8.38 -12.38
N ALA A 141 1.82 7.16 -11.83
CA ALA A 141 2.53 5.99 -12.35
C ALA A 141 1.82 5.31 -13.55
N ARG A 142 0.63 5.80 -13.95
CA ARG A 142 -0.21 5.23 -15.02
C ARG A 142 -0.62 3.77 -14.78
N ILE A 143 -0.86 3.42 -13.52
CA ILE A 143 -1.41 2.14 -13.11
C ILE A 143 -2.86 2.29 -12.65
N LYS A 144 -3.61 1.20 -12.62
CA LYS A 144 -4.99 1.20 -12.15
C LYS A 144 -5.05 1.43 -10.63
N THR A 145 -6.10 2.06 -10.16
CA THR A 145 -6.22 2.48 -8.75
C THR A 145 -7.47 1.93 -8.10
N ILE A 146 -7.34 1.45 -6.87
CA ILE A 146 -8.46 1.02 -6.05
C ILE A 146 -8.40 1.72 -4.71
N GLY A 147 -9.47 2.46 -4.41
CA GLY A 147 -9.62 3.17 -3.15
C GLY A 147 -10.29 2.31 -2.08
N ILE A 148 -9.84 2.42 -0.82
CA ILE A 148 -10.44 1.75 0.33
C ILE A 148 -11.06 2.78 1.27
N GLY A 149 -12.35 2.56 1.61
CA GLY A 149 -13.08 3.38 2.57
C GLY A 149 -13.54 4.72 2.02
N GLU A 150 -13.99 5.59 2.93
CA GLU A 150 -14.70 6.84 2.59
C GLU A 150 -13.78 8.07 2.49
N ARG A 151 -12.48 7.93 2.77
CA ARG A 151 -11.53 9.05 2.75
C ARG A 151 -11.11 9.46 1.34
N ILE A 152 -11.39 8.64 0.34
CA ILE A 152 -11.05 8.88 -1.06
C ILE A 152 -12.00 9.93 -1.64
N LYS A 153 -11.44 11.07 -2.05
CA LYS A 153 -12.16 12.17 -2.71
C LYS A 153 -11.85 12.28 -4.19
N VAL A 154 -10.68 11.76 -4.60
CA VAL A 154 -10.29 11.71 -6.00
C VAL A 154 -10.84 10.46 -6.65
N GLU A 155 -11.24 10.56 -7.92
CA GLU A 155 -11.77 9.43 -8.68
C GLU A 155 -10.72 8.31 -8.79
N ALA A 156 -11.05 7.11 -8.34
CA ALA A 156 -10.31 5.87 -8.56
C ALA A 156 -11.00 5.02 -9.62
N ASN A 157 -10.29 4.02 -10.18
CA ASN A 157 -10.93 3.07 -11.11
C ASN A 157 -12.00 2.22 -10.41
N PHE A 158 -11.81 1.93 -9.12
CA PHE A 158 -12.78 1.22 -8.28
C PHE A 158 -12.61 1.65 -6.82
N CYS A 159 -13.70 1.58 -6.03
CA CYS A 159 -13.67 1.82 -4.59
C CYS A 159 -14.38 0.69 -3.84
N THR A 160 -13.87 0.36 -2.65
CA THR A 160 -14.43 -0.67 -1.77
C THR A 160 -14.17 -0.31 -0.31
N TYR A 161 -14.65 -1.13 0.64
CA TYR A 161 -14.47 -0.88 2.07
C TYR A 161 -13.31 -1.64 2.71
N ASN A 162 -12.73 -2.63 2.03
CA ASN A 162 -11.63 -3.44 2.58
C ASN A 162 -10.71 -3.96 1.46
N VAL A 163 -9.49 -4.32 1.85
CA VAL A 163 -8.46 -4.77 0.92
C VAL A 163 -8.75 -6.12 0.29
N GLU A 164 -9.51 -7.00 0.96
CA GLU A 164 -9.86 -8.31 0.43
C GLU A 164 -10.79 -8.17 -0.79
N ASP A 165 -11.83 -7.33 -0.69
CA ASP A 165 -12.71 -7.02 -1.80
C ASP A 165 -11.98 -6.31 -2.95
N ALA A 166 -10.98 -5.46 -2.63
CA ALA A 166 -10.14 -4.83 -3.64
C ALA A 166 -9.37 -5.86 -4.47
N VAL A 167 -8.74 -6.83 -3.81
CA VAL A 167 -8.02 -7.91 -4.51
C VAL A 167 -9.00 -8.83 -5.25
N ASP A 168 -10.14 -9.17 -4.65
CA ASP A 168 -11.17 -9.97 -5.32
C ASP A 168 -11.67 -9.31 -6.60
N TYR A 169 -11.84 -7.97 -6.61
CA TYR A 169 -12.18 -7.21 -7.82
C TYR A 169 -11.10 -7.37 -8.91
N ILE A 170 -9.83 -7.23 -8.56
CA ILE A 170 -8.71 -7.43 -9.49
C ILE A 170 -8.74 -8.82 -10.11
N LEU A 171 -8.97 -9.85 -9.29
CA LEU A 171 -8.90 -11.25 -9.70
C LEU A 171 -10.11 -11.70 -10.53
N LYS A 172 -11.30 -11.14 -10.27
CA LYS A 172 -12.52 -11.45 -11.02
C LYS A 172 -12.59 -10.76 -12.37
N GLY A 173 -11.72 -9.76 -12.62
CA GLY A 173 -11.77 -8.88 -13.77
C GLY A 173 -12.88 -7.82 -13.65
N GLU A 174 -12.65 -6.66 -14.24
CA GLU A 174 -13.43 -5.42 -14.08
C GLU A 174 -14.94 -5.52 -14.44
N LYS A 175 -15.40 -6.66 -14.97
CA LYS A 175 -16.77 -6.81 -15.50
C LYS A 175 -17.84 -7.24 -14.49
N ASN A 176 -17.48 -7.66 -13.27
CA ASN A 176 -18.41 -8.34 -12.35
C ASN A 176 -18.57 -7.72 -10.96
N CYS A 177 -18.20 -6.46 -10.75
CA CYS A 177 -18.43 -5.83 -9.46
C CYS A 177 -19.62 -4.87 -9.51
N PRO A 178 -20.61 -4.98 -8.59
CA PRO A 178 -21.68 -4.00 -8.48
C PRO A 178 -21.08 -2.64 -8.12
N LYS A 179 -21.42 -1.60 -8.87
CA LYS A 179 -21.10 -0.22 -8.47
C LYS A 179 -21.73 0.02 -7.10
N LEU A 180 -20.90 0.42 -6.14
CA LEU A 180 -21.40 0.96 -4.87
C LEU A 180 -22.23 2.22 -5.22
N VAL A 181 -23.54 2.16 -4.95
CA VAL A 181 -24.49 3.27 -5.11
C VAL A 181 -24.46 4.08 -3.82
#